data_f47b46e186da68d9dcdeadd8cc1a849a
#
_entry.id   f47b46e186da68d9dcdeadd8cc1a849a
#
_cell.length_a   1.000
_cell.length_b   1.000
_cell.length_c   1.000
_cell.angle_alpha   90.00
_cell.angle_beta   90.00
_cell.angle_gamma   90.00
#
_symmetry.space_group_name_H-M   'P 1'
#
loop_
_entity.id
_entity.type
_entity.pdbx_description
1 polymer ?
#
loop_
_entity_poly.entity_id
_entity_poly.type
_entity_poly.pdbx_seq_one_letter_code
_entity_poly.pdbx_strand_id
1 'polypeptide(L)'
;MRALPIHPLLAGVIAQACVTGHAGAEDYRVLPNIYTVMGFQFSGRIHHVGENRPLSTFGVTGILDSWRVFRSEASTRSLLLFFQPGGFYRVFGSVASAIGSASLDLNDVTPLGKD
;
A
#
# COMPACT_ATOMS: atom_id res chain seq x y z
N MET A 1 -1.28 -13.07 7.93
CA MET A 1 -1.15 -12.64 6.52
C MET A 1 -1.36 -13.84 5.60
N ARG A 2 -2.18 -13.68 4.58
CA ARG A 2 -2.46 -14.76 3.62
C ARG A 2 -2.14 -14.29 2.21
N ALA A 3 -1.24 -15.00 1.52
CA ALA A 3 -0.93 -14.72 0.13
C ALA A 3 -2.09 -15.14 -0.78
N LEU A 4 -2.32 -14.35 -1.82
CA LEU A 4 -3.31 -14.64 -2.86
C LEU A 4 -2.58 -15.01 -4.15
N PRO A 5 -3.17 -15.89 -4.98
CA PRO A 5 -2.58 -16.19 -6.27
C PRO A 5 -2.64 -14.97 -7.19
N ILE A 6 -1.63 -14.85 -8.05
CA ILE A 6 -1.57 -13.78 -9.04
C ILE A 6 -1.79 -14.38 -10.42
N HIS A 7 -2.71 -13.80 -11.17
CA HIS A 7 -2.96 -14.23 -12.54
C HIS A 7 -1.66 -14.10 -13.35
N PRO A 8 -1.30 -15.12 -14.18
CA PRO A 8 -0.04 -15.08 -14.92
C PRO A 8 0.17 -13.83 -15.77
N LEU A 9 -0.89 -13.23 -16.30
CA LEU A 9 -0.78 -12.00 -17.09
C LEU A 9 -0.35 -10.81 -16.25
N LEU A 10 -0.47 -10.86 -14.92
CA LEU A 10 -0.08 -9.80 -14.01
C LEU A 10 1.29 -10.02 -13.38
N ALA A 11 1.93 -11.16 -13.61
CA ALA A 11 3.17 -11.53 -12.91
C ALA A 11 4.32 -10.55 -13.18
N GLY A 12 4.33 -9.89 -14.32
CA GLY A 12 5.33 -8.87 -14.64
C GLY A 12 5.06 -7.52 -14.00
N VAL A 13 3.87 -7.32 -13.43
CA VAL A 13 3.44 -6.05 -12.83
C VAL A 13 3.30 -6.18 -11.32
N ILE A 14 2.70 -7.27 -10.85
CA ILE A 14 2.42 -7.53 -9.43
C ILE A 14 3.36 -8.62 -8.93
N ALA A 15 4.14 -8.30 -7.90
CA ALA A 15 5.04 -9.27 -7.28
C ALA A 15 4.31 -10.16 -6.28
N GLN A 16 3.38 -9.57 -5.52
CA GLN A 16 2.70 -10.27 -4.43
C GLN A 16 1.38 -9.58 -4.15
N ALA A 17 0.37 -10.38 -3.82
CA ALA A 17 -0.91 -9.91 -3.29
C ALA A 17 -1.19 -10.67 -2.01
N CYS A 18 -1.67 -9.98 -0.99
CA CYS A 18 -1.98 -10.65 0.28
C CYS A 18 -3.10 -9.94 1.02
N VAL A 19 -3.82 -10.71 1.84
CA VAL A 19 -4.78 -10.18 2.81
C VAL A 19 -4.11 -10.21 4.16
N THR A 20 -4.16 -9.08 4.86
CA THR A 20 -3.63 -8.95 6.22
C THR A 20 -4.75 -8.59 7.17
N GLY A 21 -4.56 -8.91 8.46
CA GLY A 21 -5.51 -8.56 9.49
C GLY A 21 -4.85 -8.48 10.85
N HIS A 22 -5.42 -7.63 11.70
CA HIS A 22 -4.97 -7.44 13.08
C HIS A 22 -6.19 -7.53 13.98
N ALA A 23 -6.21 -8.50 14.89
CA ALA A 23 -7.30 -8.67 15.83
C ALA A 23 -7.27 -7.57 16.89
N GLY A 24 -6.08 -7.20 17.36
CA GLY A 24 -5.89 -6.13 18.35
C GLY A 24 -5.14 -4.95 17.75
N ALA A 25 -5.21 -3.81 18.43
CA ALA A 25 -4.43 -2.64 18.04
C ALA A 25 -2.95 -2.91 18.33
N GLU A 26 -2.09 -2.64 17.34
CA GLU A 26 -0.65 -2.85 17.50
C GLU A 26 0.15 -1.94 16.58
N ASP A 27 1.37 -1.64 17.03
CA ASP A 27 2.34 -0.94 16.21
C ASP A 27 3.20 -1.97 15.48
N TYR A 28 3.52 -1.68 14.23
CA TYR A 28 4.43 -2.53 13.46
C TYR A 28 5.33 -1.67 12.58
N ARG A 29 6.49 -2.24 12.25
CA ARG A 29 7.52 -1.56 11.50
C ARG A 29 7.55 -2.09 10.07
N VAL A 30 7.57 -1.17 9.11
CA VAL A 30 7.77 -1.50 7.70
C VAL A 30 9.17 -1.08 7.31
N LEU A 31 9.95 -2.03 6.84
CA LEU A 31 11.34 -1.78 6.45
C LEU A 31 11.42 -1.26 5.02
N PRO A 32 12.52 -0.58 4.65
CA PRO A 32 12.74 -0.20 3.27
C PRO A 32 12.71 -1.41 2.35
N ASN A 33 12.13 -1.23 1.16
CA ASN A 33 12.05 -2.30 0.18
C ASN A 33 11.97 -1.71 -1.22
N ILE A 34 11.86 -2.57 -2.23
CA ILE A 34 11.85 -2.16 -3.64
C ILE A 34 10.44 -2.08 -4.23
N TYR A 35 9.41 -2.23 -3.40
CA TYR A 35 8.04 -2.33 -3.89
C TYR A 35 7.26 -1.05 -3.61
N THR A 36 6.49 -0.62 -4.61
CA THR A 36 5.37 0.30 -4.39
C THR A 36 4.19 -0.55 -3.96
N VAL A 37 3.50 -0.16 -2.89
CA VAL A 37 2.43 -0.94 -2.29
C VAL A 37 1.12 -0.19 -2.38
N MET A 38 0.11 -0.83 -2.96
CA MET A 38 -1.26 -0.32 -2.97
C MET A 38 -2.07 -1.06 -1.92
N GLY A 39 -2.80 -0.32 -1.09
CA GLY A 39 -3.55 -0.91 0.01
C GLY A 39 -5.02 -0.53 -0.02
N PHE A 40 -5.88 -1.53 0.24
CA PHE A 40 -7.32 -1.36 0.39
C PHE A 40 -7.70 -1.82 1.78
N GLN A 41 -8.23 -0.91 2.61
CA GLN A 41 -8.62 -1.23 3.99
C GLN A 41 -10.12 -1.50 4.03
N PHE A 42 -10.49 -2.74 4.31
CA PHE A 42 -11.90 -3.16 4.35
C PHE A 42 -12.56 -2.87 5.69
N SER A 43 -11.80 -2.93 6.78
CA SER A 43 -12.30 -2.63 8.11
C SER A 43 -11.15 -2.10 8.96
N GLY A 44 -11.49 -1.24 9.94
CA GLY A 44 -10.50 -0.59 10.77
C GLY A 44 -9.69 0.43 9.99
N ARG A 45 -8.72 1.03 10.66
CA ARG A 45 -7.84 2.02 10.06
C ARG A 45 -6.40 1.74 10.46
N ILE A 46 -5.50 2.16 9.61
CA ILE A 46 -4.05 2.13 9.88
C ILE A 46 -3.57 3.57 9.94
N HIS A 47 -2.76 3.88 10.92
CA HIS A 47 -2.22 5.21 11.14
C HIS A 47 -0.72 5.23 10.91
N HIS A 48 -0.24 6.32 10.31
CA HIS A 48 1.18 6.60 10.22
C HIS A 48 1.61 7.27 11.53
N VAL A 49 2.38 6.55 12.35
CA VAL A 49 2.70 7.03 13.71
C VAL A 49 3.50 8.34 13.66
N GLY A 50 4.48 8.43 12.77
CA GLY A 50 5.33 9.63 12.67
C GLY A 50 4.57 10.88 12.26
N GLU A 51 3.55 10.74 11.41
CA GLU A 51 2.74 11.86 10.94
C GLU A 51 1.45 12.04 11.73
N ASN A 52 1.16 11.10 12.64
CA ASN A 52 -0.03 11.11 13.50
C ASN A 52 -1.32 11.32 12.71
N ARG A 53 -1.46 10.59 11.61
CA ARG A 53 -2.65 10.66 10.76
C ARG A 53 -3.03 9.27 10.25
N PRO A 54 -4.32 9.02 9.95
CA PRO A 54 -4.72 7.76 9.34
C PRO A 54 -4.26 7.68 7.89
N LEU A 55 -3.93 6.47 7.45
CA LEU A 55 -3.73 6.21 6.04
C LEU A 55 -5.08 6.19 5.32
N SER A 56 -5.05 6.51 4.02
CA SER A 56 -6.22 6.38 3.18
C SER A 56 -6.70 4.92 3.14
N THR A 57 -8.01 4.71 3.06
CA THR A 57 -8.57 3.36 2.86
C THR A 57 -8.30 2.82 1.46
N PHE A 58 -7.92 3.67 0.53
CA PHE A 58 -7.53 3.32 -0.84
C PHE A 58 -6.25 4.09 -1.14
N GLY A 59 -5.13 3.55 -0.69
CA GLY A 59 -3.88 4.28 -0.69
C GLY A 59 -2.76 3.60 -1.44
N VAL A 60 -1.73 4.36 -1.70
CA VAL A 60 -0.48 3.88 -2.29
C VAL A 60 0.68 4.44 -1.49
N THR A 61 1.65 3.57 -1.19
CA THR A 61 2.91 3.96 -0.56
C THR A 61 4.03 3.68 -1.55
N GLY A 62 4.83 4.71 -1.82
CA GLY A 62 5.97 4.58 -2.70
C GLY A 62 7.10 3.77 -2.07
N ILE A 63 8.21 3.66 -2.79
CA ILE A 63 9.38 2.91 -2.31
C ILE A 63 9.96 3.65 -1.11
N LEU A 64 10.02 2.96 0.03
CA LEU A 64 10.53 3.57 1.25
C LEU A 64 12.06 3.52 1.27
N ASP A 65 12.67 4.65 1.58
CA ASP A 65 14.12 4.77 1.76
C ASP A 65 14.55 4.63 3.23
N SER A 66 13.56 4.67 4.14
CA SER A 66 13.78 4.46 5.57
C SER A 66 12.59 3.71 6.14
N TRP A 67 12.79 3.08 7.31
CA TRP A 67 11.70 2.36 7.95
C TRP A 67 10.64 3.32 8.49
N ARG A 68 9.41 2.80 8.58
CA ARG A 68 8.26 3.54 9.09
C ARG A 68 7.50 2.72 10.11
N VAL A 69 6.86 3.39 11.06
CA VAL A 69 6.01 2.73 12.05
C VAL A 69 4.56 3.06 11.72
N PHE A 70 3.75 2.01 11.62
CA PHE A 70 2.31 2.14 11.47
C PHE A 70 1.61 1.54 12.67
N ARG A 71 0.43 2.03 12.96
CA ARG A 71 -0.43 1.52 14.02
C ARG A 71 -1.74 1.03 13.43
N SER A 72 -2.06 -0.24 13.64
CA SER A 72 -3.36 -0.78 13.28
C SER A 72 -4.34 -0.61 14.42
N GLU A 73 -5.58 -0.25 14.11
CA GLU A 73 -6.68 -0.36 15.05
C GLU A 73 -7.09 -1.82 15.17
N ALA A 74 -7.85 -2.14 16.23
CA ALA A 74 -8.39 -3.47 16.38
C ALA A 74 -9.32 -3.82 15.21
N SER A 75 -9.35 -5.10 14.86
CA SER A 75 -10.19 -5.63 13.77
C SER A 75 -9.90 -5.01 12.41
N THR A 76 -8.66 -4.69 12.14
CA THR A 76 -8.22 -4.17 10.84
C THR A 76 -8.08 -5.31 9.82
N ARG A 77 -8.57 -5.09 8.60
CA ARG A 77 -8.38 -6.02 7.48
C ARG A 77 -8.05 -5.23 6.23
N SER A 78 -7.05 -5.71 5.50
CA SER A 78 -6.55 -5.02 4.31
C SER A 78 -6.16 -6.01 3.22
N LEU A 79 -6.28 -5.56 1.97
CA LEU A 79 -5.65 -6.19 0.81
C LEU A 79 -4.46 -5.35 0.40
N LEU A 80 -3.30 -5.98 0.25
CA LEU A 80 -2.08 -5.30 -0.17
C LEU A 80 -1.63 -5.87 -1.51
N LEU A 81 -1.28 -4.97 -2.44
CA LEU A 81 -0.68 -5.31 -3.72
C LEU A 81 0.72 -4.75 -3.76
N PHE A 82 1.71 -5.62 -3.91
CA PHE A 82 3.12 -5.24 -4.04
C PHE A 82 3.48 -5.26 -5.52
N PHE A 83 3.82 -4.09 -6.07
CA PHE A 83 4.16 -4.00 -7.47
C PHE A 83 5.62 -4.38 -7.72
N GLN A 84 5.88 -5.09 -8.81
CA GLN A 84 7.24 -5.32 -9.28
C GLN A 84 7.94 -3.97 -9.49
N PRO A 85 9.28 -3.91 -9.41
CA PRO A 85 9.99 -2.70 -9.78
C PRO A 85 9.56 -2.24 -11.17
N GLY A 86 9.13 -0.98 -11.27
CA GLY A 86 8.59 -0.44 -12.51
C GLY A 86 7.15 -0.85 -12.83
N GLY A 87 6.56 -1.78 -12.08
CA GLY A 87 5.21 -2.27 -12.35
C GLY A 87 4.14 -1.20 -12.16
N PHE A 88 4.26 -0.41 -11.11
CA PHE A 88 3.32 0.68 -10.87
C PHE A 88 3.38 1.71 -12.00
N TYR A 89 4.59 2.04 -12.46
CA TYR A 89 4.77 2.94 -13.60
C TYR A 89 4.10 2.39 -14.87
N ARG A 90 4.20 1.09 -15.12
CA ARG A 90 3.60 0.48 -16.31
C ARG A 90 2.07 0.60 -16.33
N VAL A 91 1.44 0.63 -15.15
CA VAL A 91 -0.01 0.76 -15.04
C VAL A 91 -0.45 2.23 -15.00
N PHE A 92 0.24 3.06 -14.22
CA PHE A 92 -0.18 4.43 -13.92
C PHE A 92 0.65 5.51 -14.62
N GLY A 93 1.71 5.12 -15.33
CA GLY A 93 2.52 6.04 -16.09
C GLY A 93 3.35 6.98 -15.22
N SER A 94 3.59 8.18 -15.72
CA SER A 94 4.47 9.15 -15.08
C SER A 94 3.99 9.61 -13.71
N VAL A 95 2.73 9.38 -13.37
CA VAL A 95 2.18 9.66 -12.03
C VAL A 95 2.99 8.93 -10.94
N ALA A 96 3.57 7.77 -11.27
CA ALA A 96 4.35 6.99 -10.34
C ALA A 96 5.54 7.78 -9.76
N SER A 97 6.14 8.67 -10.53
CA SER A 97 7.28 9.46 -10.08
C SER A 97 6.90 10.52 -9.05
N ALA A 98 5.62 10.89 -8.96
CA ALA A 98 5.14 11.89 -8.03
C ALA A 98 4.96 11.35 -6.60
N ILE A 99 4.97 10.03 -6.43
CA ILE A 99 4.70 9.43 -5.13
C ILE A 99 5.90 9.55 -4.18
N GLY A 100 7.11 9.38 -4.70
CA GLY A 100 8.31 9.36 -3.87
C GLY A 100 8.23 8.24 -2.84
N SER A 101 8.52 8.55 -1.57
CA SER A 101 8.40 7.62 -0.44
C SER A 101 7.16 7.92 0.42
N ALA A 102 6.23 8.73 -0.06
CA ALA A 102 5.04 9.11 0.68
C ALA A 102 3.95 8.04 0.62
N SER A 103 3.02 8.13 1.57
CA SER A 103 1.76 7.38 1.55
C SER A 103 0.64 8.35 1.20
N LEU A 104 -0.04 8.12 0.10
CA LEU A 104 -1.02 9.04 -0.48
C LEU A 104 -2.32 8.32 -0.76
N ASP A 105 -3.43 9.09 -0.83
CA ASP A 105 -4.68 8.57 -1.36
C ASP A 105 -4.51 8.36 -2.86
N LEU A 106 -4.93 7.21 -3.38
CA LEU A 106 -4.75 6.90 -4.79
C LEU A 106 -5.52 7.89 -5.69
N ASN A 107 -6.63 8.42 -5.21
CA ASN A 107 -7.40 9.42 -5.96
C ASN A 107 -6.64 10.74 -6.14
N ASP A 108 -5.63 11.00 -5.31
CA ASP A 108 -4.83 12.22 -5.41
C ASP A 108 -3.69 12.08 -6.43
N VAL A 109 -3.38 10.86 -6.84
CA VAL A 109 -2.24 10.61 -7.75
C VAL A 109 -2.67 10.05 -9.10
N THR A 110 -3.93 9.68 -9.26
CA THR A 110 -4.47 9.19 -10.53
C THR A 110 -5.85 9.77 -10.79
N PRO A 111 -6.26 9.92 -12.06
CA PRO A 111 -7.63 10.33 -12.37
C PRO A 111 -8.67 9.22 -12.21
N LEU A 112 -8.26 7.98 -11.89
CA LEU A 112 -9.15 6.82 -11.94
C LEU A 112 -10.33 6.89 -10.98
N GLY A 113 -10.20 7.56 -9.86
CA GLY A 113 -11.26 7.64 -8.87
C GLY A 113 -12.03 8.93 -8.87
N LYS A 114 -11.82 9.81 -9.84
CA LYS A 114 -12.37 11.17 -9.84
C LYS A 114 -13.65 11.34 -10.66
N ASP A 115 -13.99 10.36 -11.44
CA ASP A 115 -15.18 10.42 -12.29
C ASP A 115 -16.35 9.60 -11.77
#